data_1689cac058941db881aefea8cb0e0465
#
_entry.id   1689cac058941db881aefea8cb0e0465
#
_cell.length_a   1.000
_cell.length_b   1.000
_cell.length_c   1.000
_cell.angle_alpha   90.00
_cell.angle_beta   90.00
_cell.angle_gamma   90.00
#
_symmetry.space_group_name_H-M   'P 1'
#
loop_
_entity.id
_entity.type
_entity.pdbx_description
1 polymer ?
#
loop_
_entity_poly.entity_id
_entity_poly.type
_entity_poly.pdbx_seq_one_letter_code
_entity_poly.pdbx_strand_id
1 'polypeptide(L)'
;MSDLLNNLVNLFYPYHCMLCEKPLIESEQHICLGCLCDLPKTNYHISKGNPARALFSGYPQVNEVTAFLFFEKEGTTQKLIHSLKYYGNKFLAEYIGRITALELQNYGFYASIDSIIPIPLHPKKEKQRGYNQSELIAKGISSVYGCRVEDKLLKRATYTKSQTRKSIYDRHVNVEKIFEVTDTEQLYGKHILLVDDVITTGATASSCIDALLSVPDIKISIFSLSIAREY
;
A
#
# COMPACT_ATOMS: atom_id res chain seq x y z
N MET A 1 30.06 -3.93 23.89
CA MET A 1 31.18 -3.33 23.09
C MET A 1 30.72 -2.80 21.74
N SER A 2 29.64 -3.33 21.14
CA SER A 2 29.04 -2.85 19.87
C SER A 2 28.36 -1.47 19.99
N ASP A 3 27.68 -1.18 21.08
CA ASP A 3 26.90 0.06 21.25
C ASP A 3 27.77 1.31 21.38
N LEU A 4 28.92 1.22 22.07
CA LEU A 4 29.87 2.33 22.20
C LEU A 4 30.50 2.71 20.84
N LEU A 5 30.81 1.72 20.00
CA LEU A 5 31.33 1.97 18.65
C LEU A 5 30.26 2.57 17.75
N ASN A 6 29.03 2.08 17.82
CA ASN A 6 27.90 2.63 17.05
C ASN A 6 27.59 4.07 17.48
N ASN A 7 27.64 4.38 18.78
CA ASN A 7 27.45 5.74 19.27
C ASN A 7 28.56 6.70 18.84
N LEU A 8 29.80 6.23 18.78
CA LEU A 8 30.94 7.02 18.24
C LEU A 8 30.80 7.26 16.75
N VAL A 9 30.41 6.27 15.97
CA VAL A 9 30.15 6.41 14.51
C VAL A 9 28.99 7.39 14.28
N ASN A 10 27.89 7.27 15.03
CA ASN A 10 26.75 8.17 14.92
C ASN A 10 27.07 9.62 15.31
N LEU A 11 28.08 9.85 16.15
CA LEU A 11 28.53 11.21 16.50
C LEU A 11 29.17 11.92 15.28
N PHE A 12 29.88 11.18 14.43
CA PHE A 12 30.54 11.73 13.24
C PHE A 12 29.72 11.58 11.96
N TYR A 13 28.84 10.57 11.89
CA TYR A 13 27.98 10.27 10.74
C TYR A 13 26.54 9.98 11.23
N PRO A 14 25.83 10.99 11.72
CA PRO A 14 24.45 10.79 12.19
C PRO A 14 23.52 10.39 11.04
N TYR A 15 22.60 9.50 11.34
CA TYR A 15 21.47 9.25 10.44
C TYR A 15 20.63 10.53 10.31
N HIS A 16 20.16 10.82 9.12
CA HIS A 16 19.38 12.03 8.84
C HIS A 16 17.93 11.67 8.53
N CYS A 17 17.02 12.56 8.92
CA CYS A 17 15.61 12.45 8.58
C CYS A 17 15.42 12.53 7.07
N MET A 18 14.71 11.58 6.49
CA MET A 18 14.44 11.50 5.04
C MET A 18 13.62 12.67 4.49
N LEU A 19 12.95 13.43 5.36
CA LEU A 19 12.05 14.51 4.95
C LEU A 19 12.66 15.90 5.16
N CYS A 20 13.33 16.15 6.29
CA CYS A 20 13.88 17.46 6.62
C CYS A 20 15.41 17.50 6.73
N GLU A 21 16.09 16.35 6.54
CA GLU A 21 17.55 16.20 6.57
C GLU A 21 18.22 16.56 7.91
N LYS A 22 17.44 16.82 8.97
CA LYS A 22 17.98 17.01 10.32
C LYS A 22 18.53 15.69 10.87
N PRO A 23 19.61 15.73 11.68
CA PRO A 23 20.08 14.54 12.37
C PRO A 23 18.97 13.89 13.21
N LEU A 24 18.90 12.55 13.14
CA LEU A 24 17.97 11.77 13.97
C LEU A 24 18.59 11.53 15.35
N ILE A 25 17.75 11.55 16.40
CA ILE A 25 18.13 11.10 17.72
C ILE A 25 18.01 9.58 17.84
N GLU A 26 18.56 8.98 18.89
CA GLU A 26 18.66 7.53 19.09
C GLU A 26 17.30 6.79 19.03
N SER A 27 16.22 7.45 19.44
CA SER A 27 14.85 6.89 19.42
C SER A 27 14.14 7.03 18.08
N GLU A 28 14.71 7.73 17.13
CA GLU A 28 14.11 8.00 15.80
C GLU A 28 14.68 7.08 14.72
N GLN A 29 13.83 6.68 13.80
CA GLN A 29 14.22 5.85 12.65
C GLN A 29 13.66 6.47 11.36
N HIS A 30 14.51 6.65 10.35
CA HIS A 30 14.16 7.15 9.02
C HIS A 30 13.52 8.55 8.96
N ILE A 31 12.60 8.88 9.86
CA ILE A 31 11.85 10.13 9.91
C ILE A 31 11.86 10.62 11.36
N CYS A 32 12.19 11.91 11.57
CA CYS A 32 12.15 12.50 12.91
C CYS A 32 10.71 12.69 13.41
N LEU A 33 10.54 12.75 14.72
CA LEU A 33 9.23 12.89 15.35
C LEU A 33 8.48 14.14 14.86
N GLY A 34 9.18 15.27 14.71
CA GLY A 34 8.57 16.49 14.17
C GLY A 34 7.96 16.26 12.78
N CYS A 35 8.71 15.65 11.86
CA CYS A 35 8.18 15.34 10.53
C CYS A 35 7.04 14.31 10.56
N LEU A 36 7.06 13.33 11.46
CA LEU A 36 5.96 12.37 11.61
C LEU A 36 4.68 13.05 12.12
N CYS A 37 4.80 14.01 13.04
CA CYS A 37 3.66 14.80 13.53
C CYS A 37 3.09 15.74 12.47
N ASP A 38 3.95 16.30 11.62
CA ASP A 38 3.58 17.26 10.57
C ASP A 38 3.06 16.59 9.28
N LEU A 39 3.03 15.25 9.22
CA LEU A 39 2.47 14.56 8.05
C LEU A 39 0.99 14.95 7.86
N PRO A 40 0.56 15.23 6.61
CA PRO A 40 -0.82 15.63 6.32
C PRO A 40 -1.76 14.41 6.39
N LYS A 41 -2.11 13.98 7.60
CA LYS A 41 -2.97 12.83 7.86
C LYS A 41 -4.39 13.09 7.38
N THR A 42 -5.02 12.08 6.77
CA THR A 42 -6.42 12.16 6.34
C THR A 42 -7.39 11.98 7.49
N ASN A 43 -7.02 11.17 8.48
CA ASN A 43 -7.87 10.70 9.57
C ASN A 43 -9.13 9.95 9.09
N TYR A 44 -9.12 9.39 7.88
CA TYR A 44 -10.27 8.68 7.28
C TYR A 44 -10.66 7.42 8.04
N HIS A 45 -9.74 6.82 8.77
CA HIS A 45 -9.99 5.65 9.62
C HIS A 45 -10.88 5.94 10.85
N ILE A 46 -11.07 7.21 11.22
CA ILE A 46 -11.88 7.61 12.37
C ILE A 46 -13.38 7.62 12.00
N SER A 47 -13.72 7.86 10.74
CA SER A 47 -15.07 8.09 10.27
C SER A 47 -15.51 7.04 9.24
N LYS A 48 -16.59 6.32 9.52
CA LYS A 48 -17.25 5.48 8.51
C LYS A 48 -17.84 6.36 7.41
N GLY A 49 -17.70 5.93 6.15
CA GLY A 49 -18.25 6.68 5.01
C GLY A 49 -17.39 7.89 4.59
N ASN A 50 -16.08 7.83 4.83
CA ASN A 50 -15.14 8.83 4.39
C ASN A 50 -15.07 8.94 2.84
N PRO A 51 -14.49 10.04 2.27
CA PRO A 51 -14.45 10.26 0.82
C PRO A 51 -13.75 9.14 0.04
N ALA A 52 -12.73 8.49 0.61
CA ALA A 52 -12.05 7.38 -0.05
C ALA A 52 -12.99 6.18 -0.28
N ARG A 53 -13.95 5.92 0.62
CA ARG A 53 -14.97 4.86 0.44
C ARG A 53 -15.91 5.18 -0.72
N ALA A 54 -16.19 6.45 -0.99
CA ALA A 54 -17.07 6.87 -2.09
C ALA A 54 -16.49 6.49 -3.47
N LEU A 55 -15.16 6.44 -3.64
CA LEU A 55 -14.52 5.98 -4.88
C LEU A 55 -14.89 4.54 -5.26
N PHE A 56 -15.31 3.74 -4.27
CA PHE A 56 -15.63 2.32 -4.44
C PHE A 56 -17.09 2.02 -4.13
N SER A 57 -17.99 3.01 -4.28
CA SER A 57 -19.44 2.87 -3.96
C SER A 57 -20.12 1.80 -4.81
N GLY A 58 -19.63 1.52 -6.02
CA GLY A 58 -20.13 0.47 -6.90
C GLY A 58 -19.78 -0.98 -6.47
N TYR A 59 -18.99 -1.15 -5.40
CA TYR A 59 -18.52 -2.46 -4.94
C TYR A 59 -19.09 -2.81 -3.55
N PRO A 60 -20.18 -3.57 -3.47
CA PRO A 60 -20.77 -3.98 -2.17
C PRO A 60 -19.85 -4.84 -1.30
N GLN A 61 -18.88 -5.55 -1.92
CA GLN A 61 -17.89 -6.37 -1.22
C GLN A 61 -16.81 -5.55 -0.51
N VAL A 62 -16.68 -4.26 -0.86
CA VAL A 62 -15.73 -3.35 -0.20
C VAL A 62 -16.35 -2.91 1.13
N ASN A 63 -15.72 -3.34 2.23
CA ASN A 63 -16.17 -3.02 3.58
C ASN A 63 -15.69 -1.63 4.00
N GLU A 64 -14.38 -1.44 4.14
CA GLU A 64 -13.78 -0.19 4.58
C GLU A 64 -12.66 0.24 3.63
N VAL A 65 -12.49 1.55 3.52
CA VAL A 65 -11.40 2.16 2.75
C VAL A 65 -10.78 3.24 3.60
N THR A 66 -9.46 3.23 3.71
CA THR A 66 -8.73 4.32 4.34
C THR A 66 -7.46 4.65 3.58
N ALA A 67 -7.03 5.89 3.70
CA ALA A 67 -5.72 6.34 3.28
C ALA A 67 -5.07 7.10 4.44
N PHE A 68 -3.78 6.90 4.65
CA PHE A 68 -3.13 7.50 5.81
C PHE A 68 -2.85 8.98 5.63
N LEU A 69 -2.33 9.38 4.45
CA LEU A 69 -1.91 10.75 4.14
C LEU A 69 -2.67 11.32 2.94
N PHE A 70 -2.85 12.63 2.94
CA PHE A 70 -3.15 13.33 1.70
C PHE A 70 -1.90 13.41 0.81
N PHE A 71 -2.06 13.12 -0.47
CA PHE A 71 -1.00 13.35 -1.45
C PHE A 71 -1.00 14.83 -1.85
N GLU A 72 0.07 15.52 -1.51
CA GLU A 72 0.28 16.93 -1.88
C GLU A 72 1.43 17.02 -2.87
N LYS A 73 1.15 17.65 -4.01
CA LYS A 73 2.19 17.92 -5.01
C LYS A 73 3.20 18.91 -4.41
N GLU A 74 4.50 18.58 -4.57
CA GLU A 74 5.62 19.34 -3.97
C GLU A 74 5.66 19.34 -2.43
N GLY A 75 4.77 18.57 -1.80
CA GLY A 75 4.67 18.43 -0.35
C GLY A 75 5.51 17.29 0.22
N THR A 76 5.41 17.14 1.55
CA THR A 76 6.13 16.12 2.34
C THR A 76 5.76 14.70 1.91
N THR A 77 4.48 14.46 1.60
CA THR A 77 3.99 13.15 1.15
C THR A 77 4.59 12.77 -0.20
N GLN A 78 4.75 13.72 -1.14
CA GLN A 78 5.40 13.40 -2.42
C GLN A 78 6.86 13.01 -2.21
N LYS A 79 7.60 13.70 -1.33
CA LYS A 79 8.98 13.33 -0.98
C LYS A 79 9.05 11.92 -0.40
N LEU A 80 8.13 11.59 0.52
CA LEU A 80 8.03 10.26 1.11
C LEU A 80 7.77 9.18 0.04
N ILE A 81 6.74 9.34 -0.78
CA ILE A 81 6.39 8.40 -1.85
C ILE A 81 7.52 8.27 -2.88
N HIS A 82 8.20 9.37 -3.20
CA HIS A 82 9.34 9.34 -4.11
C HIS A 82 10.51 8.55 -3.52
N SER A 83 10.79 8.71 -2.23
CA SER A 83 11.81 7.92 -1.52
C SER A 83 11.49 6.43 -1.54
N LEU A 84 10.22 6.05 -1.36
CA LEU A 84 9.77 4.67 -1.48
C LEU A 84 9.91 4.10 -2.90
N LYS A 85 9.89 4.94 -3.94
CA LYS A 85 9.91 4.49 -5.34
C LYS A 85 11.30 4.42 -5.97
N TYR A 86 12.20 5.29 -5.55
CA TYR A 86 13.42 5.54 -6.34
C TYR A 86 14.73 5.40 -5.56
N TYR A 87 14.74 5.55 -4.25
CA TYR A 87 16.00 5.50 -3.47
C TYR A 87 16.32 4.13 -2.87
N GLY A 88 15.57 3.08 -3.24
CA GLY A 88 15.83 1.72 -2.76
C GLY A 88 15.64 1.53 -1.26
N ASN A 89 14.98 2.47 -0.59
CA ASN A 89 14.83 2.44 0.86
C ASN A 89 13.70 1.50 1.30
N LYS A 90 13.98 0.20 1.24
CA LYS A 90 13.04 -0.86 1.63
C LYS A 90 12.61 -0.74 3.09
N PHE A 91 13.56 -0.41 3.96
CA PHE A 91 13.29 -0.27 5.40
C PHE A 91 12.33 0.87 5.73
N LEU A 92 12.37 1.97 4.96
CA LEU A 92 11.42 3.06 5.11
C LEU A 92 9.97 2.61 4.80
N ALA A 93 9.77 1.78 3.77
CA ALA A 93 8.44 1.28 3.42
C ALA A 93 7.84 0.38 4.51
N GLU A 94 8.63 -0.52 5.07
CA GLU A 94 8.20 -1.34 6.20
C GLU A 94 7.98 -0.50 7.46
N TYR A 95 8.87 0.45 7.74
CA TYR A 95 8.75 1.37 8.87
C TYR A 95 7.45 2.17 8.82
N ILE A 96 7.14 2.81 7.68
CA ILE A 96 5.91 3.61 7.56
C ILE A 96 4.67 2.72 7.61
N GLY A 97 4.71 1.51 7.04
CA GLY A 97 3.65 0.52 7.18
C GLY A 97 3.38 0.16 8.64
N ARG A 98 4.43 -0.03 9.45
CA ARG A 98 4.33 -0.30 10.89
C ARG A 98 3.77 0.90 11.66
N ILE A 99 4.23 2.12 11.39
CA ILE A 99 3.73 3.33 12.04
C ILE A 99 2.25 3.53 11.78
N THR A 100 1.83 3.39 10.52
CA THR A 100 0.41 3.52 10.16
C THR A 100 -0.45 2.44 10.82
N ALA A 101 0.04 1.20 10.88
CA ALA A 101 -0.66 0.11 11.55
C ALA A 101 -0.88 0.38 13.04
N LEU A 102 0.15 0.86 13.75
CA LEU A 102 0.05 1.24 15.16
C LEU A 102 -0.98 2.35 15.41
N GLU A 103 -1.05 3.33 14.51
CA GLU A 103 -2.03 4.41 14.62
C GLU A 103 -3.46 3.91 14.38
N LEU A 104 -3.69 3.11 13.34
CA LEU A 104 -5.00 2.59 12.98
C LEU A 104 -5.50 1.48 13.92
N GLN A 105 -4.61 0.85 14.69
CA GLN A 105 -4.95 -0.23 15.63
C GLN A 105 -6.03 0.16 16.63
N ASN A 106 -5.96 1.36 17.14
CA ASN A 106 -6.88 1.87 18.15
C ASN A 106 -8.32 2.06 17.63
N TYR A 107 -8.51 2.04 16.32
CA TYR A 107 -9.81 2.28 15.66
C TYR A 107 -10.45 1.01 15.10
N GLY A 108 -9.84 -0.16 15.34
CA GLY A 108 -10.40 -1.45 14.94
C GLY A 108 -10.43 -1.73 13.43
N PHE A 109 -9.77 -0.90 12.62
CA PHE A 109 -9.78 -1.01 11.14
C PHE A 109 -9.35 -2.40 10.66
N TYR A 110 -8.43 -3.05 11.36
CA TYR A 110 -7.89 -4.35 10.98
C TYR A 110 -8.48 -5.54 11.75
N ALA A 111 -9.44 -5.32 12.65
CA ALA A 111 -9.88 -6.34 13.61
C ALA A 111 -10.44 -7.63 12.97
N SER A 112 -10.91 -7.55 11.74
CA SER A 112 -11.52 -8.69 11.01
C SER A 112 -10.75 -9.10 9.76
N ILE A 113 -9.51 -8.60 9.57
CA ILE A 113 -8.71 -8.93 8.38
C ILE A 113 -8.02 -10.29 8.58
N ASP A 114 -8.24 -11.21 7.65
CA ASP A 114 -7.64 -12.56 7.64
C ASP A 114 -6.26 -12.56 6.97
N SER A 115 -6.10 -11.78 5.89
CA SER A 115 -4.84 -11.68 5.15
C SER A 115 -4.69 -10.35 4.42
N ILE A 116 -3.46 -10.03 4.06
CA ILE A 116 -3.08 -8.78 3.39
C ILE A 116 -2.61 -9.10 1.98
N ILE A 117 -3.19 -8.45 0.97
CA ILE A 117 -2.80 -8.59 -0.43
C ILE A 117 -2.23 -7.25 -0.92
N PRO A 118 -0.92 -7.17 -1.19
CA PRO A 118 -0.37 -5.97 -1.82
C PRO A 118 -0.77 -5.90 -3.28
N ILE A 119 -1.13 -4.71 -3.77
CA ILE A 119 -1.41 -4.49 -5.19
C ILE A 119 -0.14 -4.78 -6.00
N PRO A 120 -0.22 -5.69 -7.00
CA PRO A 120 0.95 -6.06 -7.78
C PRO A 120 1.44 -4.92 -8.67
N LEU A 121 2.74 -4.69 -8.65
CA LEU A 121 3.38 -3.72 -9.52
C LEU A 121 3.52 -4.29 -10.96
N HIS A 122 3.57 -3.41 -11.94
CA HIS A 122 3.90 -3.85 -13.31
C HIS A 122 5.32 -4.44 -13.35
N PRO A 123 5.57 -5.63 -13.97
CA PRO A 123 6.86 -6.32 -13.94
C PRO A 123 8.06 -5.46 -14.36
N LYS A 124 7.88 -4.57 -15.36
CA LYS A 124 8.94 -3.63 -15.76
C LYS A 124 9.29 -2.64 -14.64
N LYS A 125 8.28 -2.14 -13.91
CA LYS A 125 8.51 -1.21 -12.80
C LYS A 125 9.13 -1.92 -11.61
N GLU A 126 8.70 -3.14 -11.32
CA GLU A 126 9.27 -3.97 -10.27
C GLU A 126 10.74 -4.29 -10.55
N LYS A 127 11.08 -4.69 -11.78
CA LYS A 127 12.47 -4.89 -12.21
C LYS A 127 13.31 -3.61 -12.09
N GLN A 128 12.76 -2.45 -12.43
CA GLN A 128 13.44 -1.16 -12.34
C GLN A 128 13.68 -0.73 -10.89
N ARG A 129 12.72 -0.98 -9.99
CA ARG A 129 12.76 -0.57 -8.58
C ARG A 129 13.42 -1.62 -7.68
N GLY A 130 13.42 -2.89 -8.12
CA GLY A 130 13.92 -4.03 -7.36
C GLY A 130 12.98 -4.53 -6.24
N TYR A 131 11.79 -3.94 -6.10
CA TYR A 131 10.77 -4.32 -5.13
C TYR A 131 9.40 -3.69 -5.41
N ASN A 132 8.34 -4.24 -4.79
CA ASN A 132 7.00 -3.67 -4.76
C ASN A 132 6.82 -2.88 -3.44
N GLN A 133 6.52 -1.57 -3.53
CA GLN A 133 6.32 -0.70 -2.37
C GLN A 133 5.14 -1.15 -1.52
N SER A 134 4.03 -1.52 -2.18
CA SER A 134 2.81 -1.98 -1.52
C SER A 134 3.06 -3.26 -0.71
N GLU A 135 3.96 -4.14 -1.18
CA GLU A 135 4.38 -5.35 -0.46
C GLU A 135 5.16 -5.02 0.82
N LEU A 136 6.09 -4.07 0.76
CA LEU A 136 6.87 -3.68 1.93
C LEU A 136 6.01 -2.96 2.97
N ILE A 137 5.08 -2.09 2.52
CA ILE A 137 4.08 -1.47 3.40
C ILE A 137 3.22 -2.57 4.06
N ALA A 138 2.75 -3.55 3.29
CA ALA A 138 1.98 -4.69 3.80
C ALA A 138 2.75 -5.50 4.85
N LYS A 139 4.06 -5.72 4.67
CA LYS A 139 4.93 -6.37 5.66
C LYS A 139 5.02 -5.56 6.95
N GLY A 140 5.15 -4.24 6.85
CA GLY A 140 5.12 -3.34 8.00
C GLY A 140 3.79 -3.44 8.77
N ILE A 141 2.65 -3.46 8.08
CA ILE A 141 1.32 -3.65 8.67
C ILE A 141 1.22 -5.03 9.32
N SER A 142 1.64 -6.08 8.63
CA SER A 142 1.65 -7.47 9.11
C SER A 142 2.44 -7.63 10.41
N SER A 143 3.54 -6.89 10.59
CA SER A 143 4.37 -6.96 11.79
C SER A 143 3.65 -6.50 13.06
N VAL A 144 2.57 -5.73 12.94
CA VAL A 144 1.74 -5.25 14.06
C VAL A 144 0.55 -6.17 14.30
N TYR A 145 -0.12 -6.60 13.23
CA TYR A 145 -1.39 -7.35 13.31
C TYR A 145 -1.22 -8.86 13.25
N GLY A 146 -0.06 -9.36 12.79
CA GLY A 146 0.17 -10.78 12.60
C GLY A 146 -0.56 -11.40 11.40
N CYS A 147 -1.31 -10.60 10.61
CA CYS A 147 -1.97 -11.08 9.40
C CYS A 147 -0.96 -11.47 8.33
N ARG A 148 -1.20 -12.59 7.66
CA ARG A 148 -0.31 -13.07 6.61
C ARG A 148 -0.34 -12.18 5.37
N VAL A 149 0.84 -11.91 4.79
CA VAL A 149 0.96 -11.20 3.50
C VAL A 149 0.97 -12.23 2.37
N GLU A 150 -0.01 -12.13 1.47
CA GLU A 150 -0.22 -13.01 0.33
C GLU A 150 0.15 -12.28 -0.97
N ASP A 151 1.45 -12.22 -1.27
CA ASP A 151 2.02 -11.48 -2.41
C ASP A 151 1.86 -12.21 -3.76
N LYS A 152 1.41 -13.49 -3.74
CA LYS A 152 1.29 -14.34 -4.93
C LYS A 152 -0.15 -14.59 -5.38
N LEU A 153 -1.15 -14.29 -4.54
CA LEU A 153 -2.55 -14.62 -4.82
C LEU A 153 -3.20 -13.69 -5.85
N LEU A 154 -2.69 -12.47 -5.99
CA LEU A 154 -3.12 -11.52 -7.03
C LEU A 154 -1.91 -11.22 -7.93
N LYS A 155 -2.09 -11.36 -9.25
CA LYS A 155 -1.03 -11.09 -10.22
C LYS A 155 -1.50 -10.12 -11.29
N ARG A 156 -0.59 -9.31 -11.80
CA ARG A 156 -0.86 -8.50 -12.97
C ARG A 156 -0.74 -9.38 -14.21
N ALA A 157 -1.83 -9.49 -15.00
CA ALA A 157 -1.85 -10.26 -16.23
C ALA A 157 -0.81 -9.72 -17.21
N THR A 158 0.06 -10.59 -17.72
CA THR A 158 1.04 -10.24 -18.74
C THR A 158 0.46 -10.55 -20.11
N TYR A 159 0.25 -9.51 -20.94
CA TYR A 159 -0.16 -9.72 -22.33
C TYR A 159 0.97 -10.40 -23.10
N THR A 160 0.80 -11.66 -23.44
CA THR A 160 1.57 -12.31 -24.52
C THR A 160 0.93 -11.92 -25.85
N LYS A 161 1.72 -11.42 -26.80
CA LYS A 161 1.29 -11.01 -28.16
C LYS A 161 0.58 -12.10 -28.98
N SER A 162 0.42 -13.33 -28.45
CA SER A 162 -0.24 -14.46 -29.12
C SER A 162 -1.77 -14.40 -29.11
N GLN A 163 -2.40 -13.49 -28.34
CA GLN A 163 -3.87 -13.35 -28.31
C GLN A 163 -4.42 -12.35 -29.35
N THR A 164 -3.57 -11.73 -30.17
CA THR A 164 -3.95 -10.73 -31.18
C THR A 164 -4.66 -11.29 -32.43
N ARG A 165 -5.07 -12.57 -32.46
CA ARG A 165 -5.82 -13.19 -33.56
C ARG A 165 -7.28 -13.47 -33.26
N LYS A 166 -7.89 -12.79 -32.30
CA LYS A 166 -9.34 -12.86 -32.10
C LYS A 166 -10.06 -11.73 -32.83
N SER A 167 -11.14 -12.13 -33.48
CA SER A 167 -12.04 -11.36 -34.38
C SER A 167 -12.45 -10.00 -33.79
N ILE A 168 -12.69 -9.02 -34.66
CA ILE A 168 -13.23 -7.67 -34.39
C ILE A 168 -14.55 -7.72 -33.58
N TYR A 169 -15.30 -8.83 -33.63
CA TYR A 169 -16.56 -9.05 -32.90
C TYR A 169 -16.36 -9.25 -31.38
N ASP A 170 -15.18 -9.71 -30.92
CA ASP A 170 -14.90 -9.97 -29.51
C ASP A 170 -14.47 -8.71 -28.71
N ARG A 171 -14.35 -7.55 -29.37
CA ARG A 171 -13.88 -6.31 -28.70
C ARG A 171 -14.90 -5.63 -27.80
N HIS A 172 -16.19 -5.98 -27.90
CA HIS A 172 -17.24 -5.37 -27.09
C HIS A 172 -17.54 -6.07 -25.75
N VAL A 173 -16.90 -7.22 -25.46
CA VAL A 173 -17.18 -8.01 -24.24
C VAL A 173 -15.92 -8.27 -23.39
N ASN A 174 -14.72 -8.02 -23.93
CA ASN A 174 -13.48 -8.24 -23.16
C ASN A 174 -12.94 -6.91 -22.60
N VAL A 175 -13.41 -6.53 -21.41
CA VAL A 175 -12.61 -5.68 -20.52
C VAL A 175 -11.32 -6.47 -20.25
N GLU A 176 -10.22 -5.98 -20.82
CA GLU A 176 -8.91 -6.63 -20.64
C GLU A 176 -8.63 -6.76 -19.14
N LYS A 177 -8.67 -7.98 -18.62
CA LYS A 177 -8.40 -8.24 -17.20
C LYS A 177 -6.94 -7.87 -16.91
N ILE A 178 -6.74 -6.77 -16.23
CA ILE A 178 -5.42 -6.26 -15.85
C ILE A 178 -4.81 -7.13 -14.73
N PHE A 179 -5.64 -7.71 -13.89
CA PHE A 179 -5.25 -8.57 -12.78
C PHE A 179 -5.97 -9.91 -12.82
N GLU A 180 -5.38 -10.93 -12.23
CA GLU A 180 -5.94 -12.27 -12.06
C GLU A 180 -5.65 -12.81 -10.66
N VAL A 181 -6.60 -13.58 -10.11
CA VAL A 181 -6.43 -14.33 -8.87
C VAL A 181 -5.86 -15.70 -9.21
N THR A 182 -4.80 -16.11 -8.54
CA THR A 182 -4.09 -17.36 -8.83
C THR A 182 -4.67 -18.56 -8.08
N ASP A 183 -5.32 -18.32 -6.94
CA ASP A 183 -5.94 -19.35 -6.10
C ASP A 183 -7.16 -18.77 -5.40
N THR A 184 -8.35 -19.11 -5.92
CA THR A 184 -9.64 -18.63 -5.38
C THR A 184 -10.05 -19.39 -4.13
N GLU A 185 -9.63 -20.67 -3.98
CA GLU A 185 -9.98 -21.49 -2.82
C GLU A 185 -9.32 -20.96 -1.56
N GLN A 186 -8.07 -20.53 -1.66
CA GLN A 186 -7.35 -19.92 -0.54
C GLN A 186 -7.99 -18.64 -0.02
N LEU A 187 -8.75 -17.92 -0.83
CA LEU A 187 -9.40 -16.66 -0.50
C LEU A 187 -10.89 -16.80 -0.20
N TYR A 188 -11.48 -17.97 -0.38
CA TYR A 188 -12.91 -18.21 -0.16
C TYR A 188 -13.37 -17.75 1.23
N GLY A 189 -14.41 -16.92 1.28
CA GLY A 189 -15.03 -16.41 2.51
C GLY A 189 -14.15 -15.50 3.37
N LYS A 190 -12.94 -15.15 2.93
CA LYS A 190 -12.01 -14.33 3.70
C LYS A 190 -12.30 -12.84 3.59
N HIS A 191 -11.90 -12.13 4.63
CA HIS A 191 -11.80 -10.69 4.64
C HIS A 191 -10.34 -10.29 4.38
N ILE A 192 -10.07 -9.70 3.22
CA ILE A 192 -8.72 -9.30 2.84
C ILE A 192 -8.51 -7.79 2.96
N LEU A 193 -7.26 -7.39 3.24
CA LEU A 193 -6.80 -6.01 3.13
C LEU A 193 -6.01 -5.85 1.84
N LEU A 194 -6.55 -5.08 0.89
CA LEU A 194 -5.82 -4.68 -0.31
C LEU A 194 -4.97 -3.45 0.01
N VAL A 195 -3.66 -3.51 -0.25
CA VAL A 195 -2.69 -2.46 0.12
C VAL A 195 -2.08 -1.82 -1.11
N ASP A 196 -2.10 -0.47 -1.17
CA ASP A 196 -1.45 0.33 -2.21
C ASP A 196 -0.58 1.46 -1.62
N ASP A 197 0.32 2.02 -2.42
CA ASP A 197 1.12 3.19 -2.03
C ASP A 197 0.36 4.51 -2.26
N VAL A 198 -0.36 4.64 -3.38
CA VAL A 198 -1.09 5.88 -3.74
C VAL A 198 -2.40 5.58 -4.44
N ILE A 199 -3.50 6.02 -3.88
CA ILE A 199 -4.79 6.09 -4.58
C ILE A 199 -4.92 7.48 -5.23
N THR A 200 -5.14 7.52 -6.55
CA THR A 200 -5.53 8.73 -7.28
C THR A 200 -7.02 8.66 -7.64
N THR A 201 -7.36 8.06 -8.76
CA THR A 201 -8.75 7.82 -9.18
C THR A 201 -9.35 6.52 -8.65
N GLY A 202 -8.56 5.69 -7.98
CA GLY A 202 -8.97 4.36 -7.56
C GLY A 202 -8.94 3.29 -8.65
N ALA A 203 -8.65 3.63 -9.91
CA ALA A 203 -8.74 2.70 -11.06
C ALA A 203 -7.91 1.42 -10.89
N THR A 204 -6.71 1.50 -10.32
CA THR A 204 -5.86 0.31 -10.07
C THR A 204 -6.51 -0.62 -9.04
N ALA A 205 -6.98 -0.05 -7.92
CA ALA A 205 -7.65 -0.83 -6.88
C ALA A 205 -8.97 -1.42 -7.40
N SER A 206 -9.76 -0.67 -8.18
CA SER A 206 -10.97 -1.18 -8.82
C SER A 206 -10.69 -2.37 -9.73
N SER A 207 -9.64 -2.31 -10.56
CA SER A 207 -9.25 -3.46 -11.40
C SER A 207 -8.81 -4.69 -10.59
N CYS A 208 -8.21 -4.48 -9.41
CA CYS A 208 -7.88 -5.57 -8.48
C CYS A 208 -9.16 -6.16 -7.86
N ILE A 209 -10.11 -5.30 -7.46
CA ILE A 209 -11.41 -5.73 -6.93
C ILE A 209 -12.14 -6.56 -7.99
N ASP A 210 -12.22 -6.10 -9.25
CA ASP A 210 -12.88 -6.82 -10.34
C ASP A 210 -12.32 -8.25 -10.49
N ALA A 211 -11.01 -8.43 -10.34
CA ALA A 211 -10.41 -9.76 -10.36
C ALA A 211 -10.81 -10.59 -9.13
N LEU A 212 -10.83 -9.96 -7.94
CA LEU A 212 -11.19 -10.59 -6.66
C LEU A 212 -12.65 -10.98 -6.56
N LEU A 213 -13.55 -10.34 -7.32
CA LEU A 213 -14.99 -10.73 -7.39
C LEU A 213 -15.21 -12.14 -7.96
N SER A 214 -14.20 -12.77 -8.55
CA SER A 214 -14.24 -14.20 -8.92
C SER A 214 -14.23 -15.13 -7.71
N VAL A 215 -13.87 -14.62 -6.51
CA VAL A 215 -13.82 -15.37 -5.25
C VAL A 215 -15.17 -15.26 -4.54
N PRO A 216 -15.89 -16.37 -4.26
CA PRO A 216 -17.15 -16.30 -3.54
C PRO A 216 -16.96 -15.78 -2.11
N ASP A 217 -17.95 -15.03 -1.61
CA ASP A 217 -18.07 -14.54 -0.24
C ASP A 217 -16.87 -13.71 0.27
N ILE A 218 -16.06 -13.18 -0.65
CA ILE A 218 -14.91 -12.33 -0.30
C ILE A 218 -15.38 -10.99 0.27
N LYS A 219 -14.71 -10.54 1.33
CA LYS A 219 -14.81 -9.17 1.85
C LYS A 219 -13.49 -8.46 1.60
N ILE A 220 -13.55 -7.18 1.23
CA ILE A 220 -12.37 -6.41 0.85
C ILE A 220 -12.35 -5.13 1.67
N SER A 221 -11.27 -4.88 2.39
CA SER A 221 -10.92 -3.54 2.88
C SER A 221 -9.72 -3.03 2.10
N ILE A 222 -9.59 -1.71 1.98
CA ILE A 222 -8.54 -1.08 1.20
C ILE A 222 -7.77 -0.12 2.11
N PHE A 223 -6.45 -0.26 2.09
CA PHE A 223 -5.53 0.68 2.69
C PHE A 223 -4.62 1.26 1.62
N SER A 224 -4.43 2.58 1.66
CA SER A 224 -3.38 3.25 0.89
C SER A 224 -2.52 4.13 1.79
N LEU A 225 -1.23 4.19 1.51
CA LEU A 225 -0.37 5.11 2.25
C LEU A 225 -0.76 6.57 1.96
N SER A 226 -1.19 6.88 0.73
CA SER A 226 -1.68 8.22 0.41
C SER A 226 -2.82 8.22 -0.59
N ILE A 227 -3.60 9.30 -0.57
CA ILE A 227 -4.70 9.55 -1.52
C ILE A 227 -4.58 10.97 -2.07
N ALA A 228 -4.83 11.13 -3.38
CA ALA A 228 -4.91 12.45 -3.99
C ALA A 228 -6.08 13.23 -3.38
N ARG A 229 -5.86 14.51 -3.06
CA ARG A 229 -6.98 15.42 -2.75
C ARG A 229 -7.77 15.66 -4.03
N GLU A 230 -9.07 15.39 -4.00
CA GLU A 230 -9.99 15.98 -4.97
C GLU A 230 -10.12 17.46 -4.60
N TYR A 231 -9.80 18.32 -5.54
CA TYR A 231 -10.01 19.78 -5.44
C TYR A 231 -11.43 20.11 -5.86
#